data_43c44a1100c037b3cdd266b5056162a0
#
_entry.id   43c44a1100c037b3cdd266b5056162a0
#
_cell.length_a   1.000
_cell.length_b   1.000
_cell.length_c   1.000
_cell.angle_alpha   90.00
_cell.angle_beta   90.00
_cell.angle_gamma   90.00
#
_symmetry.space_group_name_H-M   'P 1'
#
loop_
_entity.id
_entity.type
_entity.pdbx_description
1 polymer ?
#
loop_
_entity_poly.entity_id
_entity_poly.type
_entity_poly.pdbx_seq_one_letter_code
_entity_poly.pdbx_strand_id
1 'polypeptide(L)'
;EGKIIPQIYHGRTRRERHEELIEYAVRGGIAQARIAHEMAGGKGRIHANILWEMGGAEHVIEGVLSGAKGLIHGVTCGAGMPYRLSEIAAQHGVYYYPIVSSARAFNALWKRSYSKASDMLGGVVYEDPWRAGGHNGLSNTENPLSPEEPYQRVAALRKLMRSFGLDHVPVIMAGGVWWLEEWQDWIDNPELGPIVFQFG
;
A
#
# COMPACT_ATOMS: atom_id res chain seq x y z
N GLU A 1 -17.65 -8.92 16.56
CA GLU A 1 -17.95 -8.44 17.91
C GLU A 1 -16.87 -7.53 18.52
N GLY A 2 -15.79 -7.21 17.83
CA GLY A 2 -14.81 -6.20 18.23
C GLY A 2 -13.99 -6.46 19.51
N LYS A 3 -14.02 -7.67 20.05
CA LYS A 3 -13.23 -8.00 21.24
C LYS A 3 -11.77 -8.21 20.84
N ILE A 4 -10.87 -7.47 21.48
CA ILE A 4 -9.44 -7.71 21.40
C ILE A 4 -9.13 -8.98 22.17
N ILE A 5 -8.61 -9.99 21.49
CA ILE A 5 -8.13 -11.23 22.10
C ILE A 5 -6.63 -11.07 22.30
N PRO A 6 -6.13 -11.07 23.56
CA PRO A 6 -4.70 -10.96 23.80
C PRO A 6 -3.95 -12.13 23.18
N GLN A 7 -2.80 -11.85 22.56
CA GLN A 7 -1.91 -12.89 22.11
C GLN A 7 -1.20 -13.55 23.30
N ILE A 8 -1.38 -14.85 23.46
CA ILE A 8 -0.67 -15.66 24.44
C ILE A 8 0.31 -16.55 23.67
N TYR A 9 1.60 -16.39 23.97
CA TYR A 9 2.64 -17.21 23.36
C TYR A 9 2.84 -18.51 24.14
N HIS A 10 2.81 -19.62 23.44
CA HIS A 10 3.09 -20.95 23.99
C HIS A 10 4.49 -21.44 23.57
N GLY A 11 5.03 -20.91 22.51
CA GLY A 11 6.34 -21.25 21.97
C GLY A 11 7.48 -20.93 22.94
N ARG A 12 8.40 -21.89 23.08
CA ARG A 12 9.59 -21.78 23.96
C ARG A 12 10.72 -21.03 23.29
N THR A 13 10.85 -21.16 21.96
CA THR A 13 11.89 -20.51 21.17
C THR A 13 11.38 -19.21 20.53
N ARG A 14 12.31 -18.37 20.11
CA ARG A 14 12.00 -17.15 19.34
C ARG A 14 11.29 -17.50 18.02
N ARG A 15 11.69 -18.59 17.38
CA ARG A 15 11.11 -19.06 16.12
C ARG A 15 9.64 -19.46 16.32
N GLU A 16 9.37 -20.32 17.30
CA GLU A 16 8.01 -20.77 17.61
C GLU A 16 7.08 -19.59 17.92
N ARG A 17 7.53 -18.63 18.74
CA ARG A 17 6.74 -17.42 19.03
C ARG A 17 6.51 -16.54 17.80
N HIS A 18 7.45 -16.51 16.88
CA HIS A 18 7.29 -15.79 15.62
C HIS A 18 6.26 -16.47 14.71
N GLU A 19 6.27 -17.77 14.61
CA GLU A 19 5.27 -18.56 13.88
C GLU A 19 3.87 -18.34 14.47
N GLU A 20 3.71 -18.38 15.79
CA GLU A 20 2.46 -18.05 16.49
C GLU A 20 1.98 -16.62 16.20
N LEU A 21 2.92 -15.66 16.15
CA LEU A 21 2.58 -14.26 15.82
C LEU A 21 2.02 -14.13 14.40
N ILE A 22 2.63 -14.80 13.43
CA ILE A 22 2.15 -14.83 12.04
C ILE A 22 0.76 -15.44 11.97
N GLU A 23 0.53 -16.59 12.60
CA GLU A 23 -0.79 -17.22 12.63
C GLU A 23 -1.86 -16.31 13.26
N TYR A 24 -1.51 -15.63 14.34
CA TYR A 24 -2.40 -14.68 15.01
C TYR A 24 -2.70 -13.49 14.08
N ALA A 25 -1.70 -12.93 13.40
CA ALA A 25 -1.87 -11.82 12.47
C ALA A 25 -2.77 -12.23 11.28
N VAL A 26 -2.58 -13.43 10.74
CA VAL A 26 -3.43 -13.96 9.66
C VAL A 26 -4.90 -14.10 10.12
N ARG A 27 -5.14 -14.72 11.27
CA ARG A 27 -6.51 -14.84 11.82
C ARG A 27 -7.14 -13.47 12.06
N GLY A 28 -6.38 -12.54 12.61
CA GLY A 28 -6.82 -11.16 12.84
C GLY A 28 -7.18 -10.45 11.53
N GLY A 29 -6.33 -10.54 10.53
CA GLY A 29 -6.56 -9.94 9.21
C GLY A 29 -7.80 -10.51 8.50
N ILE A 30 -8.01 -11.82 8.58
CA ILE A 30 -9.22 -12.47 8.05
C ILE A 30 -10.47 -11.95 8.76
N ALA A 31 -10.43 -11.86 10.10
CA ALA A 31 -11.55 -11.36 10.88
C ALA A 31 -11.86 -9.89 10.54
N GLN A 32 -10.84 -9.05 10.44
CA GLN A 32 -11.00 -7.65 10.04
C GLN A 32 -11.60 -7.51 8.63
N ALA A 33 -11.14 -8.32 7.67
CA ALA A 33 -11.70 -8.32 6.31
C ALA A 33 -13.18 -8.67 6.29
N ARG A 34 -13.61 -9.64 7.10
CA ARG A 34 -15.04 -10.03 7.24
C ARG A 34 -15.86 -8.90 7.84
N ILE A 35 -15.39 -8.31 8.93
CA ILE A 35 -16.08 -7.18 9.59
C ILE A 35 -16.20 -6.00 8.63
N ALA A 36 -15.11 -5.65 7.93
CA ALA A 36 -15.14 -4.56 6.97
C ALA A 36 -16.12 -4.82 5.82
N HIS A 37 -16.18 -6.06 5.32
CA HIS A 37 -17.12 -6.45 4.27
C HIS A 37 -18.57 -6.35 4.73
N GLU A 38 -18.89 -6.83 5.93
CA GLU A 38 -20.21 -6.72 6.55
C GLU A 38 -20.62 -5.24 6.75
N MET A 39 -19.72 -4.43 7.30
CA MET A 39 -19.97 -3.00 7.51
C MET A 39 -20.16 -2.23 6.20
N ALA A 40 -19.44 -2.59 5.15
CA ALA A 40 -19.58 -1.99 3.83
C ALA A 40 -20.88 -2.37 3.12
N GLY A 41 -21.58 -3.41 3.60
CA GLY A 41 -22.85 -3.87 3.03
C GLY A 41 -22.75 -4.25 1.55
N GLY A 42 -21.62 -4.78 1.12
CA GLY A 42 -21.32 -5.13 -0.28
C GLY A 42 -21.01 -3.93 -1.19
N LYS A 43 -20.91 -2.74 -0.63
CA LYS A 43 -20.55 -1.52 -1.36
C LYS A 43 -19.07 -1.17 -1.18
N GLY A 44 -18.45 -0.61 -2.21
CA GLY A 44 -17.05 -0.21 -2.17
C GLY A 44 -16.06 -1.38 -2.29
N ARG A 45 -14.80 -1.08 -2.02
CA ARG A 45 -13.68 -2.02 -2.12
C ARG A 45 -12.91 -2.06 -0.80
N ILE A 46 -12.44 -3.24 -0.42
CA ILE A 46 -11.67 -3.45 0.81
C ILE A 46 -10.24 -3.75 0.41
N HIS A 47 -9.30 -3.01 0.98
CA HIS A 47 -7.89 -3.25 0.80
C HIS A 47 -7.24 -3.66 2.12
N ALA A 48 -6.35 -4.64 2.06
CA ALA A 48 -5.43 -4.92 3.15
C ALA A 48 -4.26 -3.94 3.09
N ASN A 49 -3.98 -3.23 4.19
CA ASN A 49 -2.79 -2.38 4.30
C ASN A 49 -1.74 -3.07 5.17
N ILE A 50 -0.56 -3.28 4.62
CA ILE A 50 0.50 -4.06 5.27
C ILE A 50 1.83 -3.32 5.18
N LEU A 51 2.58 -3.35 6.28
CA LEU A 51 3.95 -2.87 6.34
C LEU A 51 4.91 -3.97 5.91
N TRP A 52 5.66 -3.75 4.82
CA TRP A 52 6.54 -4.77 4.25
C TRP A 52 7.69 -5.16 5.17
N GLU A 53 8.20 -4.23 5.96
CA GLU A 53 9.30 -4.48 6.91
C GLU A 53 8.89 -5.28 8.14
N MET A 54 7.61 -5.56 8.32
CA MET A 54 7.18 -6.46 9.38
C MET A 54 7.69 -7.88 9.10
N GLY A 55 8.33 -8.48 10.09
CA GLY A 55 8.76 -9.86 9.98
C GLY A 55 7.59 -10.79 9.66
N GLY A 56 7.69 -11.50 8.53
CA GLY A 56 6.63 -12.40 8.07
C GLY A 56 5.52 -11.74 7.23
N ALA A 57 5.69 -10.50 6.78
CA ALA A 57 4.69 -9.77 5.98
C ALA A 57 4.15 -10.59 4.79
N GLU A 58 5.03 -11.28 4.05
CA GLU A 58 4.62 -12.13 2.92
C GLU A 58 3.67 -13.24 3.36
N HIS A 59 4.02 -13.97 4.42
CA HIS A 59 3.18 -15.05 4.95
C HIS A 59 1.81 -14.53 5.46
N VAL A 60 1.83 -13.35 6.09
CA VAL A 60 0.59 -12.70 6.55
C VAL A 60 -0.28 -12.32 5.37
N ILE A 61 0.26 -11.69 4.32
CA ILE A 61 -0.49 -11.33 3.11
C ILE A 61 -1.09 -12.56 2.46
N GLU A 62 -0.27 -13.59 2.19
CA GLU A 62 -0.71 -14.83 1.55
C GLU A 62 -1.80 -15.53 2.38
N GLY A 63 -1.60 -15.63 3.69
CA GLY A 63 -2.58 -16.24 4.60
C GLY A 63 -3.89 -15.48 4.65
N VAL A 64 -3.85 -14.15 4.73
CA VAL A 64 -5.03 -13.30 4.76
C VAL A 64 -5.79 -13.36 3.44
N LEU A 65 -5.11 -13.25 2.30
CA LEU A 65 -5.74 -13.32 0.98
C LEU A 65 -6.38 -14.69 0.71
N SER A 66 -5.73 -15.76 1.17
CA SER A 66 -6.29 -17.12 1.08
C SER A 66 -7.53 -17.29 1.95
N GLY A 67 -7.45 -16.87 3.23
CA GLY A 67 -8.52 -17.07 4.22
C GLY A 67 -9.70 -16.11 4.09
N ALA A 68 -9.50 -14.95 3.46
CA ALA A 68 -10.51 -13.95 3.15
C ALA A 68 -10.77 -13.82 1.63
N LYS A 69 -10.68 -14.93 0.91
CA LYS A 69 -10.85 -14.96 -0.55
C LYS A 69 -12.18 -14.34 -0.97
N GLY A 70 -12.13 -13.39 -1.91
CA GLY A 70 -13.30 -12.68 -2.42
C GLY A 70 -13.78 -11.50 -1.56
N LEU A 71 -13.23 -11.31 -0.37
CA LEU A 71 -13.57 -10.17 0.51
C LEU A 71 -12.58 -9.01 0.35
N ILE A 72 -11.33 -9.29 -0.02
CA ILE A 72 -10.27 -8.31 -0.23
C ILE A 72 -10.11 -8.10 -1.74
N HIS A 73 -10.09 -6.84 -2.16
CA HIS A 73 -10.02 -6.43 -3.56
C HIS A 73 -8.65 -5.90 -3.95
N GLY A 74 -7.85 -5.50 -2.98
CA GLY A 74 -6.52 -4.99 -3.21
C GLY A 74 -5.63 -5.06 -1.97
N VAL A 75 -4.32 -4.93 -2.20
CA VAL A 75 -3.32 -4.84 -1.15
C VAL A 75 -2.53 -3.55 -1.32
N THR A 76 -2.56 -2.71 -0.30
CA THR A 76 -1.73 -1.52 -0.18
C THR A 76 -0.53 -1.85 0.69
N CYS A 77 0.68 -1.58 0.21
CA CYS A 77 1.88 -1.99 0.91
C CYS A 77 3.02 -0.98 0.76
N GLY A 78 3.62 -0.64 1.88
CA GLY A 78 4.76 0.26 1.98
C GLY A 78 5.71 -0.15 3.09
N ALA A 79 6.48 0.80 3.62
CA ALA A 79 7.53 0.59 4.61
C ALA A 79 8.55 -0.47 4.15
N GLY A 80 9.36 -0.09 3.17
CA GLY A 80 10.35 -0.94 2.51
C GLY A 80 10.10 -1.10 1.02
N MET A 81 10.70 -2.11 0.44
CA MET A 81 10.63 -2.37 -1.00
C MET A 81 9.90 -3.70 -1.28
N PRO A 82 8.57 -3.67 -1.41
CA PRO A 82 7.75 -4.89 -1.52
C PRO A 82 7.83 -5.51 -2.93
N TYR A 83 9.00 -6.00 -3.32
CA TYR A 83 9.24 -6.55 -4.66
C TYR A 83 8.33 -7.72 -5.02
N ARG A 84 7.94 -8.55 -4.05
CA ARG A 84 7.07 -9.71 -4.27
C ARG A 84 5.59 -9.41 -4.22
N LEU A 85 5.21 -8.17 -3.85
CA LEU A 85 3.81 -7.78 -3.73
C LEU A 85 3.01 -8.04 -5.01
N SER A 86 3.57 -7.68 -6.18
CA SER A 86 2.90 -7.87 -7.46
C SER A 86 2.66 -9.33 -7.81
N GLU A 87 3.61 -10.21 -7.48
CA GLU A 87 3.49 -11.66 -7.67
C GLU A 87 2.41 -12.25 -6.78
N ILE A 88 2.43 -11.92 -5.49
CA ILE A 88 1.43 -12.39 -4.52
C ILE A 88 0.04 -11.91 -4.92
N ALA A 89 -0.11 -10.64 -5.26
CA ALA A 89 -1.40 -10.09 -5.68
C ALA A 89 -1.95 -10.78 -6.94
N ALA A 90 -1.09 -11.01 -7.93
CA ALA A 90 -1.47 -11.71 -9.16
C ALA A 90 -1.90 -13.16 -8.89
N GLN A 91 -1.21 -13.89 -8.01
CA GLN A 91 -1.57 -15.26 -7.62
C GLN A 91 -2.96 -15.34 -6.97
N HIS A 92 -3.35 -14.31 -6.23
CA HIS A 92 -4.65 -14.23 -5.56
C HIS A 92 -5.72 -13.50 -6.38
N GLY A 93 -5.40 -12.96 -7.54
CA GLY A 93 -6.33 -12.23 -8.40
C GLY A 93 -6.85 -10.92 -7.79
N VAL A 94 -6.02 -10.23 -7.00
CA VAL A 94 -6.32 -8.94 -6.37
C VAL A 94 -5.38 -7.85 -6.90
N TYR A 95 -5.82 -6.60 -6.85
CA TYR A 95 -4.98 -5.48 -7.24
C TYR A 95 -3.94 -5.16 -6.18
N TYR A 96 -2.78 -4.61 -6.59
CA TYR A 96 -1.77 -4.12 -5.66
C TYR A 96 -1.52 -2.62 -5.83
N TYR A 97 -1.19 -1.98 -4.71
CA TYR A 97 -1.03 -0.55 -4.56
C TYR A 97 0.25 -0.28 -3.76
N PRO A 98 1.41 -0.16 -4.42
CA PRO A 98 2.64 0.16 -3.71
C PRO A 98 2.60 1.58 -3.15
N ILE A 99 3.08 1.75 -1.93
CA ILE A 99 3.29 3.06 -1.32
C ILE A 99 4.74 3.46 -1.58
N VAL A 100 4.94 4.61 -2.17
CA VAL A 100 6.26 5.16 -2.49
C VAL A 100 6.33 6.65 -2.14
N SER A 101 7.51 7.13 -1.78
CA SER A 101 7.78 8.56 -1.55
C SER A 101 8.47 9.25 -2.72
N SER A 102 8.81 8.52 -3.78
CA SER A 102 9.54 9.08 -4.92
C SER A 102 9.39 8.27 -6.20
N ALA A 103 9.57 8.92 -7.33
CA ALA A 103 9.67 8.26 -8.63
C ALA A 103 10.80 7.21 -8.68
N ARG A 104 11.93 7.48 -7.98
CA ARG A 104 13.06 6.55 -7.90
C ARG A 104 12.66 5.23 -7.23
N ALA A 105 11.90 5.28 -6.15
CA ALA A 105 11.42 4.08 -5.45
C ALA A 105 10.51 3.26 -6.37
N PHE A 106 9.54 3.90 -7.04
CA PHE A 106 8.69 3.21 -8.00
C PHE A 106 9.47 2.60 -9.17
N ASN A 107 10.47 3.32 -9.72
CA ASN A 107 11.32 2.79 -10.79
C ASN A 107 12.05 1.49 -10.39
N ALA A 108 12.54 1.43 -9.17
CA ALA A 108 13.20 0.22 -8.66
C ALA A 108 12.23 -0.97 -8.54
N LEU A 109 11.02 -0.75 -8.02
CA LEU A 109 9.97 -1.76 -7.94
C LEU A 109 9.54 -2.23 -9.34
N TRP A 110 9.30 -1.29 -10.26
CA TRP A 110 8.90 -1.59 -11.63
C TRP A 110 9.90 -2.45 -12.37
N LYS A 111 11.14 -2.00 -12.43
CA LYS A 111 12.21 -2.71 -13.15
C LYS A 111 12.51 -4.09 -12.60
N ARG A 112 12.41 -4.26 -11.28
CA ARG A 112 12.75 -5.53 -10.65
C ARG A 112 11.61 -6.56 -10.71
N SER A 113 10.37 -6.12 -10.59
CA SER A 113 9.25 -7.06 -10.41
C SER A 113 7.96 -6.63 -11.10
N TYR A 114 7.48 -5.41 -10.91
CA TYR A 114 6.09 -5.03 -11.19
C TYR A 114 5.74 -5.02 -12.67
N SER A 115 6.72 -4.82 -13.55
CA SER A 115 6.51 -4.92 -15.00
C SER A 115 6.00 -6.28 -15.46
N LYS A 116 6.17 -7.34 -14.67
CA LYS A 116 5.72 -8.70 -14.97
C LYS A 116 4.25 -8.94 -14.61
N ALA A 117 3.65 -8.09 -13.81
CA ALA A 117 2.26 -8.18 -13.35
C ALA A 117 1.57 -6.80 -13.40
N SER A 118 1.85 -6.06 -14.47
CA SER A 118 1.34 -4.69 -14.69
C SER A 118 -0.18 -4.60 -14.67
N ASP A 119 -0.87 -5.62 -15.18
CA ASP A 119 -2.32 -5.66 -15.29
C ASP A 119 -3.03 -5.66 -13.93
N MET A 120 -2.31 -6.05 -12.87
CA MET A 120 -2.82 -6.03 -11.50
C MET A 120 -2.42 -4.78 -10.71
N LEU A 121 -1.71 -3.82 -11.32
CA LEU A 121 -1.38 -2.55 -10.68
C LEU A 121 -2.63 -1.64 -10.65
N GLY A 122 -3.26 -1.54 -9.49
CA GLY A 122 -4.47 -0.75 -9.30
C GLY A 122 -4.23 0.75 -9.14
N GLY A 123 -3.06 1.13 -8.68
CA GLY A 123 -2.62 2.52 -8.47
C GLY A 123 -1.27 2.58 -7.78
N VAL A 124 -0.66 3.75 -7.79
CA VAL A 124 0.58 4.02 -7.07
C VAL A 124 0.31 5.05 -5.99
N VAL A 125 0.44 4.66 -4.73
CA VAL A 125 0.27 5.59 -3.61
C VAL A 125 1.55 6.39 -3.46
N TYR A 126 1.48 7.69 -3.75
CA TYR A 126 2.51 8.62 -3.35
C TYR A 126 2.19 9.12 -1.94
N GLU A 127 2.97 8.74 -0.98
CA GLU A 127 2.86 9.21 0.39
C GLU A 127 3.93 10.27 0.65
N ASP A 128 3.47 11.50 0.94
CA ASP A 128 4.38 12.61 1.17
C ASP A 128 5.21 12.39 2.45
N PRO A 129 6.54 12.30 2.37
CA PRO A 129 7.36 11.91 3.50
C PRO A 129 7.48 12.97 4.60
N TRP A 130 7.09 14.22 4.33
CA TRP A 130 7.07 15.29 5.34
C TRP A 130 5.70 15.49 5.98
N ARG A 131 4.63 15.09 5.29
CA ARG A 131 3.24 15.29 5.72
C ARG A 131 2.57 14.01 6.21
N ALA A 132 3.14 12.86 5.87
CA ALA A 132 2.64 11.57 6.33
C ALA A 132 3.05 11.29 7.78
N GLY A 133 2.18 10.63 8.52
CA GLY A 133 2.36 10.34 9.95
C GLY A 133 2.96 8.99 10.24
N GLY A 134 3.84 8.43 9.45
CA GLY A 134 4.23 7.07 9.74
C GLY A 134 5.56 6.59 9.19
N HIS A 135 5.54 5.47 8.53
CA HIS A 135 6.72 4.68 8.16
C HIS A 135 7.31 5.05 6.79
N ASN A 136 6.87 6.15 6.21
CA ASN A 136 7.42 6.59 4.95
C ASN A 136 8.66 7.44 5.18
N GLY A 137 9.81 6.86 4.97
CA GLY A 137 11.08 7.51 5.22
C GLY A 137 11.49 8.45 4.09
N LEU A 138 12.12 9.56 4.47
CA LEU A 138 13.00 10.31 3.59
C LEU A 138 14.20 9.43 3.23
N SER A 139 14.70 9.57 2.01
CA SER A 139 15.98 8.97 1.66
C SER A 139 17.13 9.71 2.36
N ASN A 140 18.28 9.06 2.49
CA ASN A 140 19.46 9.66 3.13
C ASN A 140 19.96 10.96 2.45
N THR A 141 19.44 11.29 1.27
CA THR A 141 19.79 12.50 0.52
C THR A 141 18.80 13.63 0.72
N GLU A 142 17.66 13.38 1.36
CA GLU A 142 16.61 14.36 1.60
C GLU A 142 16.76 14.98 2.99
N ASN A 143 16.58 16.30 3.08
CA ASN A 143 16.66 17.00 4.34
C ASN A 143 15.29 17.03 5.02
N PRO A 144 15.12 16.45 6.22
CA PRO A 144 13.84 16.45 6.92
C PRO A 144 13.36 17.86 7.32
N LEU A 145 14.28 18.83 7.41
CA LEU A 145 13.97 20.23 7.76
C LEU A 145 13.66 21.10 6.53
N SER A 146 13.72 20.54 5.32
CA SER A 146 13.48 21.27 4.07
C SER A 146 12.44 20.51 3.23
N PRO A 147 11.14 20.63 3.58
CA PRO A 147 10.08 19.98 2.82
C PRO A 147 10.06 20.41 1.36
N GLU A 148 9.89 19.45 0.46
CA GLU A 148 9.65 19.72 -0.96
C GLU A 148 8.14 19.77 -1.24
N GLU A 149 7.77 20.54 -2.27
CA GLU A 149 6.37 20.59 -2.70
C GLU A 149 5.96 19.26 -3.35
N PRO A 150 4.86 18.65 -2.89
CA PRO A 150 4.42 17.35 -3.37
C PRO A 150 4.09 17.34 -4.86
N TYR A 151 3.66 18.48 -5.44
CA TYR A 151 3.34 18.58 -6.85
C TYR A 151 4.49 18.14 -7.75
N GLN A 152 5.70 18.66 -7.52
CA GLN A 152 6.87 18.34 -8.33
C GLN A 152 7.25 16.86 -8.25
N ARG A 153 7.08 16.28 -7.08
CA ARG A 153 7.38 14.86 -6.84
C ARG A 153 6.37 13.94 -7.52
N VAL A 154 5.10 14.30 -7.47
CA VAL A 154 4.02 13.56 -8.14
C VAL A 154 4.11 13.71 -9.65
N ALA A 155 4.41 14.90 -10.17
CA ALA A 155 4.64 15.12 -11.60
C ALA A 155 5.83 14.28 -12.12
N ALA A 156 6.92 14.20 -11.35
CA ALA A 156 8.06 13.34 -11.68
C ALA A 156 7.69 11.85 -11.68
N LEU A 157 6.90 11.41 -10.71
CA LEU A 157 6.35 10.03 -10.66
C LEU A 157 5.46 9.77 -11.87
N ARG A 158 4.54 10.67 -12.21
CA ARG A 158 3.65 10.55 -13.37
C ARG A 158 4.44 10.45 -14.68
N LYS A 159 5.44 11.32 -14.85
CA LYS A 159 6.33 11.29 -16.03
C LYS A 159 7.01 9.93 -16.19
N LEU A 160 7.49 9.37 -15.10
CA LEU A 160 8.08 8.04 -15.09
C LEU A 160 7.04 6.95 -15.43
N MET A 161 5.85 6.99 -14.84
CA MET A 161 4.78 6.03 -15.12
C MET A 161 4.39 6.05 -16.61
N ARG A 162 4.29 7.24 -17.20
CA ARG A 162 4.06 7.39 -18.66
C ARG A 162 5.12 6.71 -19.50
N SER A 163 6.38 6.80 -19.12
CA SER A 163 7.46 6.13 -19.84
C SER A 163 7.36 4.60 -19.82
N PHE A 164 6.53 4.06 -18.94
CA PHE A 164 6.20 2.64 -18.83
C PHE A 164 4.84 2.28 -19.45
N GLY A 165 4.13 3.24 -20.06
CA GLY A 165 2.79 3.03 -20.63
C GLY A 165 1.68 2.96 -19.60
N LEU A 166 1.90 3.51 -18.40
CA LEU A 166 0.97 3.47 -17.27
C LEU A 166 0.16 4.78 -17.14
N ASP A 167 -0.21 5.40 -18.25
CA ASP A 167 -0.98 6.65 -18.25
C ASP A 167 -2.35 6.51 -17.58
N HIS A 168 -2.95 5.34 -17.71
CA HIS A 168 -4.27 5.02 -17.18
C HIS A 168 -4.26 4.65 -15.70
N VAL A 169 -3.11 4.34 -15.13
CA VAL A 169 -2.99 3.95 -13.71
C VAL A 169 -3.00 5.19 -12.83
N PRO A 170 -3.89 5.31 -11.83
CA PRO A 170 -3.95 6.49 -10.99
C PRO A 170 -2.73 6.61 -10.06
N VAL A 171 -2.32 7.84 -9.79
CA VAL A 171 -1.52 8.17 -8.62
C VAL A 171 -2.49 8.53 -7.49
N ILE A 172 -2.27 7.96 -6.33
CA ILE A 172 -3.07 8.20 -5.12
C ILE A 172 -2.23 9.08 -4.20
N MET A 173 -2.62 10.36 -4.09
CA MET A 173 -1.95 11.31 -3.20
C MET A 173 -2.33 11.01 -1.75
N ALA A 174 -1.34 10.74 -0.92
CA ALA A 174 -1.47 10.48 0.51
C ALA A 174 -0.49 11.33 1.32
N GLY A 175 -0.85 11.60 2.57
CA GLY A 175 -0.08 12.49 3.46
C GLY A 175 -0.47 13.95 3.30
N GLY A 176 -1.08 14.52 4.35
CA GLY A 176 -1.50 15.92 4.40
C GLY A 176 -2.75 16.26 3.59
N VAL A 177 -3.51 15.26 3.17
CA VAL A 177 -4.80 15.49 2.47
C VAL A 177 -5.91 15.61 3.51
N TRP A 178 -6.35 16.84 3.76
CA TRP A 178 -7.42 17.16 4.73
C TRP A 178 -8.70 17.58 4.05
N TRP A 179 -8.61 18.52 3.10
CA TRP A 179 -9.73 19.11 2.40
C TRP A 179 -9.48 19.04 0.90
N LEU A 180 -10.46 18.55 0.14
CA LEU A 180 -10.32 18.40 -1.31
C LEU A 180 -10.19 19.75 -2.05
N GLU A 181 -10.74 20.80 -1.46
CA GLU A 181 -10.62 22.15 -1.99
C GLU A 181 -9.17 22.64 -2.13
N GLU A 182 -8.26 22.17 -1.26
CA GLU A 182 -6.84 22.51 -1.32
C GLU A 182 -6.11 21.88 -2.52
N TRP A 183 -6.75 20.91 -3.18
CA TRP A 183 -6.19 20.12 -4.25
C TRP A 183 -6.90 20.30 -5.58
N GLN A 184 -7.74 21.35 -5.74
CA GLN A 184 -8.53 21.57 -6.95
C GLN A 184 -7.68 21.66 -8.22
N ASP A 185 -6.51 22.30 -8.15
CA ASP A 185 -5.58 22.42 -9.28
C ASP A 185 -4.92 21.10 -9.71
N TRP A 186 -5.10 20.05 -8.91
CA TRP A 186 -4.61 18.70 -9.22
C TRP A 186 -5.65 17.87 -9.96
N ILE A 187 -6.94 18.19 -9.78
CA ILE A 187 -8.05 17.47 -10.39
C ILE A 187 -8.10 17.84 -11.86
N ASP A 188 -8.26 16.84 -12.73
CA ASP A 188 -8.27 17.00 -14.19
C ASP A 188 -7.02 17.69 -14.78
N ASN A 189 -5.93 17.69 -14.01
CA ASN A 189 -4.67 18.27 -14.45
C ASN A 189 -3.95 17.31 -15.43
N PRO A 190 -3.74 17.73 -16.71
CA PRO A 190 -3.16 16.84 -17.72
C PRO A 190 -1.70 16.45 -17.43
N GLU A 191 -0.96 17.23 -16.65
CA GLU A 191 0.40 16.88 -16.24
C GLU A 191 0.39 15.73 -15.22
N LEU A 192 -0.55 15.75 -14.27
CA LEU A 192 -0.69 14.73 -13.24
C LEU A 192 -1.44 13.49 -13.72
N GLY A 193 -2.30 13.62 -14.74
CA GLY A 193 -3.14 12.53 -15.24
C GLY A 193 -4.16 12.07 -14.20
N PRO A 194 -4.59 10.81 -14.25
CA PRO A 194 -5.53 10.29 -13.25
C PRO A 194 -4.96 10.39 -11.84
N ILE A 195 -5.63 11.16 -10.99
CA ILE A 195 -5.24 11.35 -9.58
C ILE A 195 -6.41 11.02 -8.65
N VAL A 196 -6.09 10.45 -7.51
CA VAL A 196 -7.02 10.08 -6.43
C VAL A 196 -6.42 10.54 -5.12
N PHE A 197 -7.24 10.79 -4.13
CA PHE A 197 -6.80 11.28 -2.83
C PHE A 197 -7.14 10.29 -1.72
N GLN A 198 -6.18 10.10 -0.81
CA GLN A 198 -6.34 9.28 0.38
C GLN A 198 -6.42 10.17 1.60
N PHE A 199 -7.54 10.09 2.30
CA PHE A 199 -7.78 10.76 3.57
C PHE A 199 -7.42 9.83 4.73
N GLY A 200 -6.84 10.39 5.77
CA GLY A 200 -6.51 9.67 7.00
C GLY A 200 -7.68 9.49 7.97
#